data_46477b978054859861a8d9129cd2bd7b
#
_entry.id   46477b978054859861a8d9129cd2bd7b
#
_cell.length_a   1.000
_cell.length_b   1.000
_cell.length_c   1.000
_cell.angle_alpha   90.00
_cell.angle_beta   90.00
_cell.angle_gamma   90.00
#
_symmetry.space_group_name_H-M   'P 1'
#
loop_
_entity.id
_entity.type
_entity.pdbx_description
1 polymer ?
#
loop_
_entity_poly.entity_id
_entity_poly.type
_entity_poly.pdbx_seq_one_letter_code
_entity_poly.pdbx_strand_id
1 'polypeptide(L)'
;MPEWQERITRETPPAIRIEHEVRYGAVAPLARSAPTWVDLGCGAGIAAAGALAGEGPPRAVLVDASEEALAQAAREIPAGETIGVQADLATADGLAAVRTALGDARDGVATCFEVIEHLESFIGVIELLVELATERDFTVVLSVPNDAFWPIESPWHKTMWGEGSFEELRRLLPAEHVVIQQVPLQGSALIPEGAEAALAGPFVGRADGVPSHFLAAFGPRCRELGARSGVAQADLAEQRRWERQREANLAIYEDHITWADRQLAQRQG
;
A
#
# COMPACT_ATOMS: atom_id res chain seq x y z
N MET A 1 6.37 15.93 -12.86
CA MET A 1 7.13 14.67 -12.80
C MET A 1 6.23 13.56 -13.28
N PRO A 2 6.71 12.54 -13.98
CA PRO A 2 5.82 11.47 -14.45
C PRO A 2 5.25 10.65 -13.27
N GLU A 3 4.01 10.22 -13.37
CA GLU A 3 3.26 9.39 -12.39
C GLU A 3 4.01 8.14 -11.87
N TRP A 4 4.98 7.64 -12.67
CA TRP A 4 5.75 6.44 -12.31
C TRP A 4 6.80 6.67 -11.20
N GLN A 5 7.02 7.89 -10.75
CA GLN A 5 8.04 8.20 -9.72
C GLN A 5 7.63 7.78 -8.29
N GLU A 6 6.37 7.50 -8.04
CA GLU A 6 5.92 6.94 -6.75
C GLU A 6 6.01 5.41 -6.68
N ARG A 7 6.32 4.74 -7.79
CA ARG A 7 6.44 3.28 -7.81
C ARG A 7 7.68 2.80 -7.10
N ILE A 8 7.52 1.72 -6.36
CA ILE A 8 8.64 1.02 -5.74
C ILE A 8 9.44 0.29 -6.81
N THR A 9 10.70 0.68 -6.96
CA THR A 9 11.67 0.09 -7.88
C THR A 9 12.86 -0.48 -7.12
N ARG A 10 13.82 -1.09 -7.83
CA ARG A 10 15.07 -1.56 -7.21
C ARG A 10 15.95 -0.40 -6.71
N GLU A 11 15.81 0.77 -7.31
CA GLU A 11 16.50 2.01 -6.94
C GLU A 11 15.82 2.74 -5.78
N THR A 12 14.60 2.36 -5.41
CA THR A 12 13.90 2.94 -4.25
C THR A 12 14.71 2.64 -2.98
N PRO A 13 15.01 3.68 -2.17
CA PRO A 13 15.78 3.51 -0.95
C PRO A 13 15.22 2.41 -0.05
N PRO A 14 16.07 1.57 0.57
CA PRO A 14 15.62 0.49 1.43
C PRO A 14 14.68 0.93 2.56
N ALA A 15 14.88 2.13 3.10
CA ALA A 15 14.04 2.69 4.16
C ALA A 15 12.60 2.97 3.69
N ILE A 16 12.40 3.31 2.41
CA ILE A 16 11.06 3.48 1.82
C ILE A 16 10.50 2.13 1.41
N ARG A 17 11.31 1.30 0.77
CA ARG A 17 10.89 -0.01 0.28
C ARG A 17 10.41 -0.92 1.40
N ILE A 18 11.03 -0.88 2.58
CA ILE A 18 10.69 -1.71 3.73
C ILE A 18 9.24 -1.47 4.21
N GLU A 19 8.70 -0.26 4.03
CA GLU A 19 7.32 0.05 4.40
C GLU A 19 6.32 -0.75 3.56
N HIS A 20 6.64 -0.96 2.27
CA HIS A 20 5.84 -1.80 1.38
C HIS A 20 6.11 -3.30 1.61
N GLU A 21 7.38 -3.68 1.78
CA GLU A 21 7.77 -5.07 2.05
C GLU A 21 7.12 -5.62 3.32
N VAL A 22 6.93 -4.81 4.35
CA VAL A 22 6.25 -5.20 5.59
C VAL A 22 4.78 -5.53 5.35
N ARG A 23 4.07 -4.75 4.54
CA ARG A 23 2.67 -5.03 4.17
C ARG A 23 2.54 -6.34 3.39
N TYR A 24 3.34 -6.51 2.35
CA TYR A 24 3.39 -7.78 1.61
C TYR A 24 3.86 -8.94 2.50
N GLY A 25 4.81 -8.71 3.39
CA GLY A 25 5.30 -9.72 4.34
C GLY A 25 4.24 -10.23 5.30
N ALA A 26 3.28 -9.38 5.70
CA ALA A 26 2.14 -9.80 6.51
C ALA A 26 1.18 -10.72 5.74
N VAL A 27 1.07 -10.51 4.42
CA VAL A 27 0.16 -11.28 3.53
C VAL A 27 0.84 -12.50 2.93
N ALA A 28 2.15 -12.51 2.78
CA ALA A 28 2.90 -13.56 2.08
C ALA A 28 2.56 -15.01 2.54
N PRO A 29 2.39 -15.32 3.85
CA PRO A 29 1.99 -16.66 4.27
C PRO A 29 0.61 -17.07 3.71
N LEU A 30 -0.33 -16.12 3.67
CA LEU A 30 -1.67 -16.34 3.12
C LEU A 30 -1.61 -16.52 1.61
N ALA A 31 -0.88 -15.63 0.90
CA ALA A 31 -0.73 -15.69 -0.53
C ALA A 31 -0.10 -17.01 -1.01
N ARG A 32 0.96 -17.48 -0.33
CA ARG A 32 1.62 -18.76 -0.66
C ARG A 32 0.69 -19.96 -0.51
N SER A 33 -0.19 -19.95 0.48
CA SER A 33 -1.11 -21.06 0.78
C SER A 33 -2.42 -21.01 -0.02
N ALA A 34 -2.75 -19.87 -0.62
CA ALA A 34 -3.97 -19.70 -1.39
C ALA A 34 -3.81 -20.23 -2.83
N PRO A 35 -4.86 -20.81 -3.44
CA PRO A 35 -4.81 -21.24 -4.83
C PRO A 35 -4.61 -20.08 -5.81
N THR A 36 -5.10 -18.89 -5.47
CA THR A 36 -4.97 -17.67 -6.28
C THR A 36 -4.69 -16.47 -5.40
N TRP A 37 -3.71 -15.69 -5.79
CA TRP A 37 -3.47 -14.35 -5.26
C TRP A 37 -3.70 -13.32 -6.36
N VAL A 38 -4.49 -12.28 -6.09
CA VAL A 38 -4.65 -11.12 -6.96
C VAL A 38 -4.07 -9.89 -6.29
N ASP A 39 -3.25 -9.15 -7.03
CA ASP A 39 -2.61 -7.92 -6.56
C ASP A 39 -3.07 -6.73 -7.43
N LEU A 40 -3.95 -5.90 -6.87
CA LEU A 40 -4.50 -4.73 -7.53
C LEU A 40 -3.55 -3.55 -7.33
N GLY A 41 -3.00 -3.03 -8.42
CA GLY A 41 -1.96 -2.01 -8.39
C GLY A 41 -0.60 -2.60 -8.01
N CYS A 42 -0.21 -3.72 -8.61
CA CYS A 42 0.99 -4.47 -8.27
C CYS A 42 2.31 -3.70 -8.52
N GLY A 43 2.27 -2.62 -9.28
CA GLY A 43 3.46 -1.89 -9.69
C GLY A 43 4.49 -2.80 -10.37
N ALA A 44 5.76 -2.60 -10.09
CA ALA A 44 6.86 -3.42 -10.60
C ALA A 44 7.07 -4.76 -9.83
N GLY A 45 6.26 -5.04 -8.82
CA GLY A 45 6.31 -6.28 -8.04
C GLY A 45 7.49 -6.43 -7.07
N ILE A 46 8.34 -5.41 -6.92
CA ILE A 46 9.60 -5.49 -6.17
C ILE A 46 9.36 -5.79 -4.68
N ALA A 47 8.45 -5.06 -4.04
CA ALA A 47 8.15 -5.24 -2.62
C ALA A 47 7.49 -6.60 -2.35
N ALA A 48 6.57 -7.01 -3.23
CA ALA A 48 5.91 -8.30 -3.16
C ALA A 48 6.90 -9.46 -3.33
N ALA A 49 7.77 -9.39 -4.33
CA ALA A 49 8.79 -10.40 -4.57
C ALA A 49 9.77 -10.55 -3.40
N GLY A 50 10.21 -9.42 -2.81
CA GLY A 50 11.03 -9.41 -1.60
C GLY A 50 10.34 -10.12 -0.44
N ALA A 51 9.07 -9.84 -0.20
CA ALA A 51 8.28 -10.45 0.85
C ALA A 51 7.99 -11.95 0.61
N LEU A 52 7.80 -12.36 -0.65
CA LEU A 52 7.59 -13.75 -1.02
C LEU A 52 8.86 -14.60 -0.92
N ALA A 53 10.05 -13.98 -0.93
CA ALA A 53 11.35 -14.64 -0.71
C ALA A 53 11.56 -15.91 -1.57
N GLY A 54 11.18 -15.88 -2.83
CA GLY A 54 11.32 -16.98 -3.79
C GLY A 54 10.22 -18.05 -3.75
N GLU A 55 9.26 -17.94 -2.83
CA GLU A 55 8.12 -18.85 -2.72
C GLU A 55 6.80 -18.07 -2.99
N GLY A 56 6.12 -18.42 -4.05
CA GLY A 56 4.88 -17.73 -4.45
C GLY A 56 3.64 -18.62 -4.46
N PRO A 57 2.49 -18.04 -4.77
CA PRO A 57 1.24 -18.76 -4.92
C PRO A 57 1.28 -19.68 -6.16
N PRO A 58 0.41 -20.68 -6.24
CA PRO A 58 0.20 -21.45 -7.46
C PRO A 58 -0.19 -20.56 -8.65
N ARG A 59 -1.01 -19.52 -8.41
CA ARG A 59 -1.46 -18.57 -9.43
C ARG A 59 -1.46 -17.15 -8.88
N ALA A 60 -0.85 -16.23 -9.64
CA ALA A 60 -0.88 -14.80 -9.38
C ALA A 60 -1.59 -14.05 -10.51
N VAL A 61 -2.55 -13.19 -10.17
CA VAL A 61 -3.18 -12.25 -11.09
C VAL A 61 -2.68 -10.85 -10.71
N LEU A 62 -1.85 -10.28 -11.57
CA LEU A 62 -1.18 -8.99 -11.34
C LEU A 62 -1.88 -7.92 -12.15
N VAL A 63 -2.35 -6.87 -11.49
CA VAL A 63 -3.13 -5.80 -12.12
C VAL A 63 -2.42 -4.47 -11.95
N ASP A 64 -2.17 -3.77 -13.04
CA ASP A 64 -1.65 -2.41 -13.06
C ASP A 64 -2.07 -1.68 -14.35
N ALA A 65 -2.13 -0.36 -14.34
CA ALA A 65 -2.39 0.42 -15.53
C ALA A 65 -1.19 0.45 -16.51
N SER A 66 0.03 0.19 -16.02
CA SER A 66 1.26 0.21 -16.78
C SER A 66 1.66 -1.17 -17.27
N GLU A 67 1.71 -1.34 -18.59
CA GLU A 67 2.24 -2.54 -19.24
C GLU A 67 3.69 -2.84 -18.84
N GLU A 68 4.52 -1.80 -18.71
CA GLU A 68 5.93 -1.93 -18.31
C GLU A 68 6.05 -2.48 -16.88
N ALA A 69 5.25 -1.95 -15.94
CA ALA A 69 5.20 -2.42 -14.56
C ALA A 69 4.77 -3.89 -14.48
N LEU A 70 3.72 -4.28 -15.21
CA LEU A 70 3.25 -5.65 -15.30
C LEU A 70 4.33 -6.59 -15.85
N ALA A 71 5.01 -6.19 -16.92
CA ALA A 71 6.08 -6.98 -17.51
C ALA A 71 7.26 -7.18 -16.54
N GLN A 72 7.53 -6.20 -15.68
CA GLN A 72 8.51 -6.34 -14.62
C GLN A 72 7.99 -7.23 -13.49
N ALA A 73 6.80 -6.97 -12.98
CA ALA A 73 6.19 -7.76 -11.90
C ALA A 73 6.11 -9.25 -12.24
N ALA A 74 5.77 -9.58 -13.48
CA ALA A 74 5.72 -10.97 -13.96
C ALA A 74 7.09 -11.68 -13.94
N ARG A 75 8.21 -10.92 -13.98
CA ARG A 75 9.56 -11.47 -13.86
C ARG A 75 10.04 -11.58 -12.41
N GLU A 76 9.54 -10.68 -11.56
CA GLU A 76 9.98 -10.59 -10.16
C GLU A 76 9.20 -11.54 -9.24
N ILE A 77 7.90 -11.67 -9.46
CA ILE A 77 7.01 -12.42 -8.56
C ILE A 77 7.12 -13.94 -8.83
N PRO A 78 7.53 -14.72 -7.82
CA PRO A 78 7.64 -16.16 -7.95
C PRO A 78 6.25 -16.81 -7.82
N ALA A 79 5.58 -17.10 -8.93
CA ALA A 79 4.31 -17.81 -8.95
C ALA A 79 4.37 -19.00 -9.92
N GLY A 80 3.51 -20.01 -9.69
CA GLY A 80 3.37 -21.13 -10.61
C GLY A 80 2.82 -20.70 -11.97
N GLU A 81 1.81 -19.84 -11.95
CA GLU A 81 1.24 -19.18 -13.12
C GLU A 81 1.11 -17.67 -12.81
N THR A 82 1.48 -16.83 -13.76
CA THR A 82 1.31 -15.37 -13.64
C THR A 82 0.45 -14.86 -14.79
N ILE A 83 -0.62 -14.15 -14.45
CA ILE A 83 -1.53 -13.48 -15.39
C ILE A 83 -1.40 -11.97 -15.16
N GLY A 84 -0.88 -11.26 -16.15
CA GLY A 84 -0.87 -9.80 -16.17
C GLY A 84 -2.17 -9.23 -16.74
N VAL A 85 -2.77 -8.29 -16.05
CA VAL A 85 -3.99 -7.59 -16.48
C VAL A 85 -3.70 -6.10 -16.53
N GLN A 86 -3.53 -5.57 -17.72
CA GLN A 86 -3.45 -4.12 -17.89
C GLN A 86 -4.84 -3.53 -17.74
N ALA A 87 -5.07 -2.78 -16.65
CA ALA A 87 -6.38 -2.24 -16.35
C ALA A 87 -6.28 -0.93 -15.56
N ASP A 88 -7.11 0.04 -15.96
CA ASP A 88 -7.40 1.22 -15.14
C ASP A 88 -8.51 0.87 -14.15
N LEU A 89 -8.14 0.76 -12.89
CA LEU A 89 -9.05 0.38 -11.80
C LEU A 89 -10.11 1.46 -11.48
N ALA A 90 -9.97 2.68 -12.01
CA ALA A 90 -11.01 3.70 -11.89
C ALA A 90 -12.18 3.46 -12.85
N THR A 91 -12.07 2.52 -13.80
CA THR A 91 -13.06 2.29 -14.86
C THR A 91 -13.82 0.98 -14.70
N ALA A 92 -15.06 0.96 -15.15
CA ALA A 92 -15.86 -0.27 -15.17
C ALA A 92 -15.25 -1.37 -16.06
N ASP A 93 -14.66 -0.99 -17.19
CA ASP A 93 -13.99 -1.92 -18.10
C ASP A 93 -12.74 -2.53 -17.47
N GLY A 94 -11.95 -1.74 -16.74
CA GLY A 94 -10.79 -2.24 -16.01
C GLY A 94 -11.19 -3.25 -14.92
N LEU A 95 -12.23 -2.96 -14.15
CA LEU A 95 -12.75 -3.87 -13.14
C LEU A 95 -13.36 -5.15 -13.77
N ALA A 96 -14.00 -5.03 -14.93
CA ALA A 96 -14.51 -6.21 -15.69
C ALA A 96 -13.36 -7.07 -16.20
N ALA A 97 -12.25 -6.48 -16.65
CA ALA A 97 -11.06 -7.23 -17.06
C ALA A 97 -10.46 -8.02 -15.89
N VAL A 98 -10.41 -7.44 -14.68
CA VAL A 98 -9.98 -8.15 -13.47
C VAL A 98 -10.90 -9.35 -13.17
N ARG A 99 -12.23 -9.14 -13.18
CA ARG A 99 -13.19 -10.25 -12.98
C ARG A 99 -13.02 -11.36 -14.01
N THR A 100 -12.79 -10.99 -15.26
CA THR A 100 -12.55 -11.94 -16.36
C THR A 100 -11.28 -12.77 -16.12
N ALA A 101 -10.19 -12.13 -15.71
CA ALA A 101 -8.94 -12.80 -15.43
C ALA A 101 -9.02 -13.73 -14.21
N LEU A 102 -9.80 -13.36 -13.21
CA LEU A 102 -10.07 -14.21 -12.05
C LEU A 102 -10.94 -15.43 -12.40
N GLY A 103 -11.86 -15.28 -13.38
CA GLY A 103 -12.81 -16.35 -13.74
C GLY A 103 -13.61 -16.80 -12.51
N ASP A 104 -13.67 -18.13 -12.30
CA ASP A 104 -14.38 -18.75 -11.18
C ASP A 104 -13.50 -18.99 -9.95
N ALA A 105 -12.36 -18.29 -9.84
CA ALA A 105 -11.44 -18.43 -8.70
C ALA A 105 -12.15 -18.14 -7.37
N ARG A 106 -11.90 -19.01 -6.40
CA ARG A 106 -12.39 -18.94 -5.01
C ARG A 106 -11.26 -19.24 -4.03
N ASP A 107 -11.48 -18.93 -2.75
CA ASP A 107 -10.56 -19.22 -1.65
C ASP A 107 -9.15 -18.61 -1.91
N GLY A 108 -9.14 -17.37 -2.35
CA GLY A 108 -7.92 -16.66 -2.72
C GLY A 108 -7.51 -15.61 -1.70
N VAL A 109 -6.47 -14.88 -2.08
CA VAL A 109 -6.03 -13.66 -1.39
C VAL A 109 -6.06 -12.49 -2.38
N ALA A 110 -6.55 -11.33 -1.95
CA ALA A 110 -6.53 -10.10 -2.71
C ALA A 110 -5.79 -9.01 -1.94
N THR A 111 -4.84 -8.35 -2.59
CA THR A 111 -4.13 -7.19 -2.08
C THR A 111 -4.45 -5.95 -2.90
N CYS A 112 -4.59 -4.81 -2.22
CA CYS A 112 -4.77 -3.49 -2.83
C CYS A 112 -4.03 -2.47 -1.94
N PHE A 113 -2.75 -2.26 -2.23
CA PHE A 113 -1.89 -1.44 -1.37
C PHE A 113 -1.50 -0.14 -2.06
N GLU A 114 -1.84 0.99 -1.44
CA GLU A 114 -1.52 2.34 -1.94
C GLU A 114 -2.02 2.52 -3.39
N VAL A 115 -3.31 2.33 -3.60
CA VAL A 115 -3.94 2.39 -4.93
C VAL A 115 -5.11 3.36 -4.95
N ILE A 116 -6.03 3.21 -4.00
CA ILE A 116 -7.33 3.89 -4.08
C ILE A 116 -7.23 5.40 -3.89
N GLU A 117 -6.18 5.89 -3.26
CA GLU A 117 -5.85 7.31 -3.15
C GLU A 117 -5.53 7.98 -4.49
N HIS A 118 -5.06 7.21 -5.46
CA HIS A 118 -4.71 7.69 -6.81
C HIS A 118 -5.88 7.68 -7.79
N LEU A 119 -7.00 7.06 -7.43
CA LEU A 119 -8.13 6.89 -8.33
C LEU A 119 -9.11 8.07 -8.24
N GLU A 120 -9.59 8.55 -9.39
CA GLU A 120 -10.68 9.55 -9.45
C GLU A 120 -11.99 8.99 -8.85
N SER A 121 -12.19 7.66 -8.94
CA SER A 121 -13.27 6.95 -8.29
C SER A 121 -12.78 5.59 -7.83
N PHE A 122 -12.80 5.36 -6.53
CA PHE A 122 -12.37 4.11 -5.92
C PHE A 122 -13.52 3.17 -5.51
N ILE A 123 -14.77 3.65 -5.56
CA ILE A 123 -15.92 2.87 -5.08
C ILE A 123 -16.04 1.53 -5.78
N GLY A 124 -15.84 1.47 -7.11
CA GLY A 124 -15.88 0.22 -7.85
C GLY A 124 -14.79 -0.79 -7.42
N VAL A 125 -13.63 -0.30 -6.99
CA VAL A 125 -12.58 -1.17 -6.40
C VAL A 125 -13.04 -1.73 -5.07
N ILE A 126 -13.64 -0.90 -4.20
CA ILE A 126 -14.18 -1.36 -2.92
C ILE A 126 -15.28 -2.40 -3.14
N GLU A 127 -16.19 -2.17 -4.09
CA GLU A 127 -17.24 -3.12 -4.45
C GLU A 127 -16.65 -4.46 -4.94
N LEU A 128 -15.61 -4.42 -5.79
CA LEU A 128 -14.90 -5.63 -6.22
C LEU A 128 -14.26 -6.37 -5.04
N LEU A 129 -13.57 -5.66 -4.16
CA LEU A 129 -12.93 -6.27 -2.99
C LEU A 129 -13.95 -6.90 -2.03
N VAL A 130 -15.10 -6.24 -1.83
CA VAL A 130 -16.20 -6.77 -1.02
C VAL A 130 -16.81 -8.01 -1.69
N GLU A 131 -17.07 -7.98 -3.02
CA GLU A 131 -17.52 -9.12 -3.82
C GLU A 131 -16.56 -10.31 -3.64
N LEU A 132 -15.25 -10.09 -3.78
CA LEU A 132 -14.26 -11.15 -3.63
C LEU A 132 -14.31 -11.79 -2.23
N ALA A 133 -14.48 -11.00 -1.18
CA ALA A 133 -14.54 -11.52 0.17
C ALA A 133 -15.85 -12.24 0.49
N THR A 134 -16.99 -11.69 0.05
CA THR A 134 -18.32 -12.18 0.46
C THR A 134 -18.90 -13.26 -0.45
N GLU A 135 -18.52 -13.27 -1.72
CA GLU A 135 -19.08 -14.19 -2.72
C GLU A 135 -18.08 -15.23 -3.20
N ARG A 136 -16.78 -14.99 -3.04
CA ARG A 136 -15.72 -15.86 -3.55
C ARG A 136 -14.74 -16.36 -2.52
N ASP A 137 -14.99 -16.11 -1.22
CA ASP A 137 -14.17 -16.55 -0.09
C ASP A 137 -12.71 -16.05 -0.13
N PHE A 138 -12.46 -14.90 -0.74
CA PHE A 138 -11.14 -14.30 -0.72
C PHE A 138 -10.87 -13.61 0.63
N THR A 139 -9.65 -13.72 1.09
CA THR A 139 -9.13 -12.84 2.15
C THR A 139 -8.55 -11.61 1.50
N VAL A 140 -9.10 -10.46 1.83
CA VAL A 140 -8.74 -9.17 1.24
C VAL A 140 -7.94 -8.36 2.23
N VAL A 141 -6.88 -7.71 1.75
CA VAL A 141 -6.12 -6.71 2.51
C VAL A 141 -5.92 -5.49 1.65
N LEU A 142 -6.40 -4.35 2.14
CA LEU A 142 -6.21 -3.07 1.49
C LEU A 142 -5.46 -2.10 2.41
N SER A 143 -4.66 -1.18 1.85
CA SER A 143 -4.02 -0.09 2.58
C SER A 143 -4.28 1.26 1.93
N VAL A 144 -4.25 2.28 2.77
CA VAL A 144 -4.22 3.69 2.37
C VAL A 144 -3.20 4.44 3.23
N PRO A 145 -2.56 5.50 2.71
CA PRO A 145 -1.69 6.36 3.52
C PRO A 145 -2.49 7.08 4.60
N ASN A 146 -1.80 7.54 5.63
CA ASN A 146 -2.31 8.58 6.50
C ASN A 146 -1.67 9.91 6.08
N ASP A 147 -2.33 10.65 5.21
CA ASP A 147 -1.79 11.89 4.64
C ASP A 147 -1.48 12.94 5.73
N ALA A 148 -2.18 12.88 6.87
CA ALA A 148 -1.88 13.76 8.01
C ALA A 148 -0.55 13.43 8.71
N PHE A 149 0.00 12.24 8.48
CA PHE A 149 1.32 11.85 9.00
C PHE A 149 2.45 12.48 8.19
N TRP A 150 2.27 12.63 6.88
CA TRP A 150 3.31 13.09 5.98
C TRP A 150 3.40 14.61 5.95
N PRO A 151 4.61 15.21 6.01
CA PRO A 151 4.77 16.67 6.05
C PRO A 151 4.48 17.34 4.70
N ILE A 152 4.34 16.56 3.63
CA ILE A 152 4.13 17.06 2.27
C ILE A 152 2.99 16.24 1.66
N GLU A 153 1.99 16.93 1.15
CA GLU A 153 0.89 16.30 0.41
C GLU A 153 1.41 15.74 -0.93
N SER A 154 1.03 14.50 -1.22
CA SER A 154 1.32 13.93 -2.54
C SER A 154 0.46 14.63 -3.61
N PRO A 155 1.05 15.19 -4.68
CA PRO A 155 0.28 15.79 -5.76
C PRO A 155 -0.51 14.76 -6.59
N TRP A 156 -0.30 13.46 -6.33
CA TRP A 156 -0.93 12.36 -7.06
C TRP A 156 -2.13 11.77 -6.33
N HIS A 157 -2.31 12.10 -5.03
CA HIS A 157 -3.47 11.66 -4.28
C HIS A 157 -4.71 12.45 -4.72
N LYS A 158 -5.70 11.75 -5.23
CA LYS A 158 -7.03 12.29 -5.57
C LYS A 158 -7.93 12.34 -4.34
N THR A 159 -7.69 11.42 -3.42
CA THR A 159 -8.36 11.35 -2.13
C THR A 159 -7.33 11.42 -1.02
N MET A 160 -7.50 12.40 -0.13
CA MET A 160 -6.66 12.54 1.06
C MET A 160 -7.22 11.68 2.19
N TRP A 161 -6.38 10.81 2.73
CA TRP A 161 -6.76 9.91 3.79
C TRP A 161 -6.24 10.39 5.15
N GLY A 162 -7.05 10.18 6.17
CA GLY A 162 -6.74 10.38 7.57
C GLY A 162 -7.63 9.48 8.40
N GLU A 163 -7.55 9.58 9.72
CA GLU A 163 -8.33 8.74 10.63
C GLU A 163 -9.85 8.83 10.34
N GLY A 164 -10.38 10.03 10.13
CA GLY A 164 -11.81 10.23 9.86
C GLY A 164 -12.27 9.66 8.53
N SER A 165 -11.54 9.90 7.44
CA SER A 165 -11.89 9.34 6.11
C SER A 165 -11.69 7.83 6.04
N PHE A 166 -10.71 7.29 6.76
CA PHE A 166 -10.54 5.85 6.89
C PHE A 166 -11.71 5.21 7.67
N GLU A 167 -12.20 5.88 8.72
CA GLU A 167 -13.38 5.41 9.46
C GLU A 167 -14.65 5.41 8.58
N GLU A 168 -14.80 6.38 7.66
CA GLU A 168 -15.89 6.34 6.68
C GLU A 168 -15.71 5.19 5.67
N LEU A 169 -14.49 4.93 5.21
CA LEU A 169 -14.19 3.80 4.35
C LEU A 169 -14.59 2.47 5.01
N ARG A 170 -14.28 2.30 6.28
CA ARG A 170 -14.61 1.08 7.05
C ARG A 170 -16.11 0.76 7.04
N ARG A 171 -16.99 1.75 6.92
CA ARG A 171 -18.44 1.54 6.84
C ARG A 171 -18.89 0.89 5.54
N LEU A 172 -18.05 0.93 4.52
CA LEU A 172 -18.29 0.26 3.22
C LEU A 172 -17.81 -1.20 3.23
N LEU A 173 -17.00 -1.59 4.21
CA LEU A 173 -16.42 -2.92 4.31
C LEU A 173 -17.36 -3.89 5.05
N PRO A 174 -17.17 -5.22 4.90
CA PRO A 174 -17.89 -6.19 5.70
C PRO A 174 -17.79 -5.91 7.19
N ALA A 175 -18.85 -6.21 7.96
CA ALA A 175 -18.90 -5.93 9.40
C ALA A 175 -17.76 -6.63 10.17
N GLU A 176 -17.35 -7.81 9.72
CA GLU A 176 -16.20 -8.51 10.26
C GLU A 176 -14.94 -8.13 9.46
N HIS A 177 -14.20 -7.17 9.97
CA HIS A 177 -12.89 -6.78 9.45
C HIS A 177 -11.89 -6.51 10.57
N VAL A 178 -10.61 -6.62 10.25
CA VAL A 178 -9.50 -6.30 11.15
C VAL A 178 -8.86 -5.01 10.66
N VAL A 179 -8.64 -4.05 11.55
CA VAL A 179 -7.86 -2.85 11.27
C VAL A 179 -6.45 -3.04 11.79
N ILE A 180 -5.48 -2.68 10.96
CA ILE A 180 -4.06 -2.73 11.26
C ILE A 180 -3.47 -1.35 11.01
N GLN A 181 -2.70 -0.85 11.95
CA GLN A 181 -1.98 0.40 11.82
C GLN A 181 -0.51 0.12 11.47
N GLN A 182 0.00 0.76 10.44
CA GLN A 182 1.42 0.74 10.16
C GLN A 182 2.09 1.91 10.86
N VAL A 183 2.95 1.60 11.82
CA VAL A 183 3.64 2.61 12.63
C VAL A 183 5.11 2.65 12.21
N PRO A 184 5.63 3.82 11.83
CA PRO A 184 7.04 3.97 11.48
C PRO A 184 7.94 3.70 12.68
N LEU A 185 9.01 2.96 12.40
CA LEU A 185 10.12 2.76 13.33
C LEU A 185 11.41 3.20 12.62
N GLN A 186 12.56 2.68 13.00
CA GLN A 186 13.71 2.59 12.07
C GLN A 186 13.49 1.48 11.02
N GLY A 187 12.34 1.33 10.55
CA GLY A 187 11.66 0.44 9.67
C GLY A 187 10.17 0.71 9.80
N SER A 188 9.33 -0.29 9.55
CA SER A 188 7.88 -0.19 9.76
C SER A 188 7.36 -1.38 10.54
N ALA A 189 6.31 -1.15 11.35
CA ALA A 189 5.60 -2.22 12.04
C ALA A 189 4.12 -2.22 11.66
N LEU A 190 3.55 -3.40 11.46
CA LEU A 190 2.12 -3.61 11.32
C LEU A 190 1.58 -4.08 12.68
N ILE A 191 0.67 -3.30 13.24
CA ILE A 191 0.11 -3.52 14.58
C ILE A 191 -1.41 -3.60 14.44
N PRO A 192 -2.05 -4.71 14.85
CA PRO A 192 -3.50 -4.78 14.91
C PRO A 192 -4.06 -3.69 15.83
N GLU A 193 -5.16 -3.06 15.42
CA GLU A 193 -5.86 -2.07 16.25
C GLU A 193 -6.26 -2.68 17.59
N GLY A 194 -6.02 -1.96 18.69
CA GLY A 194 -6.31 -2.45 20.05
C GLY A 194 -5.31 -3.44 20.62
N ALA A 195 -4.23 -3.78 19.92
CA ALA A 195 -3.15 -4.56 20.50
C ALA A 195 -2.38 -3.71 21.52
N GLU A 196 -2.19 -4.22 22.74
CA GLU A 196 -1.44 -3.52 23.78
C GLU A 196 0.05 -3.38 23.47
N ALA A 197 0.62 -4.34 22.74
CA ALA A 197 1.96 -4.28 22.19
C ALA A 197 2.07 -5.19 20.98
N ALA A 198 2.80 -4.76 19.96
CA ALA A 198 3.17 -5.64 18.87
C ALA A 198 4.65 -5.96 18.98
N LEU A 199 4.95 -7.26 18.95
CA LEU A 199 6.29 -7.78 18.93
C LEU A 199 6.51 -8.47 17.59
N ALA A 200 7.46 -7.96 16.83
CA ALA A 200 7.97 -8.70 15.71
C ALA A 200 9.49 -8.60 15.77
N GLY A 201 10.12 -9.63 16.26
CA GLY A 201 11.56 -9.63 16.53
C GLY A 201 11.93 -8.91 17.83
N PRO A 202 13.15 -8.35 17.95
CA PRO A 202 13.64 -7.72 19.17
C PRO A 202 13.03 -6.33 19.46
N PHE A 203 12.04 -5.88 18.68
CA PHE A 203 11.46 -4.54 18.79
C PHE A 203 10.11 -4.59 19.47
N VAL A 204 9.92 -3.72 20.47
CA VAL A 204 8.62 -3.47 21.09
C VAL A 204 8.04 -2.22 20.43
N GLY A 205 7.02 -2.39 19.61
CA GLY A 205 6.20 -1.29 19.12
C GLY A 205 5.04 -1.05 20.08
N ARG A 206 4.65 0.21 20.27
CA ARG A 206 3.46 0.58 21.02
C ARG A 206 2.36 0.98 20.03
N ALA A 207 1.12 0.60 20.33
CA ALA A 207 -0.03 0.94 19.50
C ALA A 207 -0.50 2.41 19.63
N ASP A 208 0.16 3.20 20.47
CA ASP A 208 -0.11 4.63 20.68
C ASP A 208 0.73 5.56 19.78
N GLY A 209 1.48 5.01 18.84
CA GLY A 209 2.17 5.79 17.81
C GLY A 209 1.19 6.35 16.77
N VAL A 210 1.55 7.48 16.14
CA VAL A 210 0.80 8.01 15.00
C VAL A 210 1.05 7.09 13.80
N PRO A 211 0.02 6.45 13.23
CA PRO A 211 0.21 5.56 12.08
C PRO A 211 0.58 6.35 10.82
N SER A 212 1.48 5.81 10.03
CA SER A 212 1.79 6.32 8.69
C SER A 212 0.80 5.82 7.63
N HIS A 213 0.22 4.64 7.87
CA HIS A 213 -0.78 4.03 6.99
C HIS A 213 -1.84 3.28 7.80
N PHE A 214 -3.02 3.16 7.22
CA PHE A 214 -4.10 2.32 7.72
C PHE A 214 -4.29 1.13 6.79
N LEU A 215 -4.51 -0.05 7.36
CA LEU A 215 -4.87 -1.26 6.64
C LEU A 215 -6.20 -1.79 7.15
N ALA A 216 -7.00 -2.32 6.23
CA ALA A 216 -8.17 -3.11 6.56
C ALA A 216 -8.04 -4.50 5.94
N ALA A 217 -8.34 -5.53 6.75
CA ALA A 217 -8.38 -6.90 6.29
C ALA A 217 -9.74 -7.53 6.59
N PHE A 218 -10.32 -8.23 5.62
CA PHE A 218 -11.62 -8.87 5.74
C PHE A 218 -11.69 -10.16 4.89
N GLY A 219 -12.74 -10.94 5.09
CA GLY A 219 -12.85 -12.26 4.51
C GLY A 219 -12.36 -13.38 5.44
N PRO A 220 -12.40 -14.65 5.02
CA PRO A 220 -12.32 -15.81 5.90
C PRO A 220 -11.10 -15.90 6.81
N ARG A 221 -9.93 -15.49 6.29
CA ARG A 221 -8.64 -15.64 6.98
C ARG A 221 -8.04 -14.32 7.47
N CYS A 222 -8.82 -13.23 7.50
CA CYS A 222 -8.31 -11.90 7.86
C CYS A 222 -7.68 -11.84 9.27
N ARG A 223 -8.11 -12.71 10.19
CA ARG A 223 -7.57 -12.80 11.57
C ARG A 223 -6.22 -13.52 11.64
N GLU A 224 -5.76 -14.15 10.56
CA GLU A 224 -4.43 -14.77 10.49
C GLU A 224 -3.32 -13.74 10.20
N LEU A 225 -3.70 -12.51 9.82
CA LEU A 225 -2.75 -11.41 9.67
C LEU A 225 -2.18 -11.04 11.05
N GLY A 226 -0.92 -11.37 11.22
CA GLY A 226 -0.19 -11.09 12.45
C GLY A 226 0.58 -9.77 12.39
N ALA A 227 1.08 -9.35 13.55
CA ALA A 227 2.04 -8.26 13.63
C ALA A 227 3.31 -8.62 12.86
N ARG A 228 3.81 -7.67 12.07
CA ARG A 228 5.06 -7.79 11.32
C ARG A 228 5.89 -6.53 11.52
N SER A 229 7.19 -6.70 11.51
CA SER A 229 8.13 -5.58 11.46
C SER A 229 9.22 -5.87 10.43
N GLY A 230 9.78 -4.82 9.88
CA GLY A 230 10.93 -4.86 9.01
C GLY A 230 11.92 -3.77 9.40
N VAL A 231 13.20 -4.09 9.31
CA VAL A 231 14.27 -3.13 9.54
C VAL A 231 15.14 -3.10 8.30
N ALA A 232 15.27 -1.93 7.71
CA ALA A 232 16.22 -1.73 6.62
C ALA A 232 17.60 -1.45 7.22
N GLN A 233 18.63 -2.00 6.62
CA GLN A 233 19.99 -1.58 6.91
C GLN A 233 20.13 -0.12 6.45
N ALA A 234 20.43 0.79 7.38
CA ALA A 234 20.64 2.18 7.04
C ALA A 234 21.94 2.31 6.24
N ASP A 235 21.85 2.72 4.99
CA ASP A 235 22.97 3.36 4.32
C ASP A 235 23.07 4.79 4.84
N LEU A 236 24.00 5.01 5.76
CA LEU A 236 24.21 6.34 6.38
C LEU A 236 24.53 7.42 5.35
N ALA A 237 25.13 7.08 4.22
CA ALA A 237 25.40 8.04 3.15
C ALA A 237 24.13 8.40 2.39
N GLU A 238 23.25 7.45 2.17
CA GLU A 238 21.95 7.65 1.55
C GLU A 238 21.02 8.42 2.49
N GLN A 239 20.91 8.02 3.74
CA GLN A 239 20.16 8.74 4.77
C GLN A 239 20.56 10.21 4.85
N ARG A 240 21.87 10.51 4.89
CA ARG A 240 22.37 11.88 4.87
C ARG A 240 22.08 12.65 3.60
N ARG A 241 21.98 11.96 2.43
CA ARG A 241 21.52 12.62 1.19
C ARG A 241 20.06 12.98 1.28
N TRP A 242 19.22 12.10 1.77
CA TRP A 242 17.80 12.34 1.97
C TRP A 242 17.52 13.46 2.98
N GLU A 243 18.22 13.44 4.12
CA GLU A 243 18.13 14.50 5.13
C GLU A 243 18.49 15.86 4.51
N ARG A 244 19.59 15.95 3.77
CA ARG A 244 19.98 17.20 3.08
C ARG A 244 18.97 17.62 2.00
N GLN A 245 18.43 16.69 1.24
CA GLN A 245 17.41 17.00 0.24
C GLN A 245 16.12 17.50 0.90
N ARG A 246 15.73 16.88 1.99
CA ARG A 246 14.58 17.31 2.80
C ARG A 246 14.79 18.71 3.37
N GLU A 247 15.95 18.98 3.96
CA GLU A 247 16.29 20.33 4.46
C GLU A 247 16.26 21.38 3.35
N ALA A 248 16.82 21.06 2.17
CA ALA A 248 16.78 21.95 1.01
C ALA A 248 15.34 22.21 0.52
N ASN A 249 14.50 21.18 0.51
CA ASN A 249 13.10 21.34 0.14
C ASN A 249 12.33 22.19 1.16
N LEU A 250 12.54 21.97 2.46
CA LEU A 250 11.93 22.78 3.51
C LEU A 250 12.33 24.27 3.39
N ALA A 251 13.59 24.55 3.12
CA ALA A 251 14.05 25.93 2.90
C ALA A 251 13.36 26.60 1.70
N ILE A 252 13.14 25.85 0.61
CA ILE A 252 12.38 26.35 -0.55
C ILE A 252 10.93 26.66 -0.18
N TYR A 253 10.28 25.82 0.63
CA TYR A 253 8.91 26.07 1.08
C TYR A 253 8.82 27.28 2.02
N GLU A 254 9.75 27.43 2.95
CA GLU A 254 9.81 28.59 3.85
C GLU A 254 10.00 29.90 3.06
N ASP A 255 10.86 29.89 2.04
CA ASP A 255 11.03 31.02 1.12
C ASP A 255 9.74 31.32 0.35
N HIS A 256 9.03 30.31 -0.14
CA HIS A 256 7.75 30.48 -0.83
C HIS A 256 6.65 31.03 0.09
N ILE A 257 6.54 30.53 1.32
CA ILE A 257 5.58 31.04 2.31
C ILE A 257 5.91 32.52 2.60
N THR A 258 7.18 32.81 2.88
CA THR A 258 7.63 34.18 3.15
C THR A 258 7.35 35.11 1.97
N TRP A 259 7.55 34.66 0.74
CA TRP A 259 7.23 35.41 -0.47
C TRP A 259 5.71 35.64 -0.59
N ALA A 260 4.90 34.61 -0.38
CA ALA A 260 3.44 34.71 -0.43
C ALA A 260 2.88 35.71 0.60
N ASP A 261 3.39 35.65 1.84
CA ASP A 261 3.01 36.58 2.90
C ASP A 261 3.34 38.03 2.55
N ARG A 262 4.52 38.28 1.96
CA ARG A 262 4.89 39.62 1.48
C ARG A 262 3.96 40.11 0.37
N GLN A 263 3.56 39.23 -0.57
CA GLN A 263 2.62 39.59 -1.65
C GLN A 263 1.22 39.91 -1.10
N LEU A 264 0.76 39.16 -0.11
CA LEU A 264 -0.53 39.40 0.56
C LEU A 264 -0.52 40.72 1.33
N ALA A 265 0.54 41.02 2.06
CA ALA A 265 0.67 42.27 2.79
C ALA A 265 0.67 43.51 1.86
N GLN A 266 1.32 43.41 0.68
CA GLN A 266 1.33 44.47 -0.34
C GLN A 266 -0.02 44.71 -1.01
N ARG A 267 -0.96 43.74 -1.00
CA ARG A 267 -2.29 43.88 -1.56
C ARG A 267 -3.33 44.44 -0.57
N GLN A 268 -2.99 44.49 0.69
CA GLN A 268 -3.87 44.95 1.77
C GLN A 268 -3.53 46.38 2.25
N GLY A 269 -2.46 47.00 1.77
CA GLY A 269 -2.06 48.38 2.00
C GLY A 269 -2.27 49.22 0.75
#